data_cd43eaa5ab32c43e6a4f3938f9e51211
#
_entry.id   cd43eaa5ab32c43e6a4f3938f9e51211
#
_cell.length_a   1.000
_cell.length_b   1.000
_cell.length_c   1.000
_cell.angle_alpha   90.00
_cell.angle_beta   90.00
_cell.angle_gamma   90.00
#
_symmetry.space_group_name_H-M   'P 1'
#
loop_
_entity.id
_entity.type
_entity.pdbx_description
1 polymer ?
#
loop_
_entity_poly.entity_id
_entity_poly.type
_entity_poly.pdbx_seq_one_letter_code
_entity_poly.pdbx_strand_id
1 'polypeptide(L)'
;MELLTTLATSNLFISLTTTVLGAIFSIHLYKNKLHNSYLKEAYETVIFPSFKRLEPYLYSSKITDELNMTTKEICDLLSTNRMIISNKLWHIVYLCNADFHKKDKISKEHFISLCSILSIEYDKSCKQLGLNSRSLSYKLLRKQLHPDKATLYNYFLETFATTIYLLCIGFIMLFFINLFHTLIELLNI
;
A
#
# COMPACT_ATOMS: atom_id res chain seq x y z
N MET A 1 -6.34 -53.23 -35.44
CA MET A 1 -5.08 -52.50 -35.44
C MET A 1 -5.31 -51.00 -35.15
N GLU A 2 -6.32 -50.36 -35.71
CA GLU A 2 -6.63 -48.93 -35.49
C GLU A 2 -6.93 -48.55 -34.00
N LEU A 3 -7.60 -49.39 -33.23
CA LEU A 3 -7.92 -49.15 -31.83
C LEU A 3 -6.69 -49.13 -30.92
N LEU A 4 -5.67 -49.93 -31.22
CA LEU A 4 -4.42 -49.93 -30.46
C LEU A 4 -3.53 -48.73 -30.79
N THR A 5 -3.56 -48.27 -32.05
CA THR A 5 -2.84 -47.05 -32.44
C THR A 5 -3.49 -45.80 -31.86
N THR A 6 -4.82 -45.70 -31.79
CA THR A 6 -5.54 -44.59 -31.14
C THR A 6 -5.32 -44.58 -29.63
N LEU A 7 -5.28 -45.71 -28.95
CA LEU A 7 -4.96 -45.81 -27.53
C LEU A 7 -3.51 -45.41 -27.23
N ALA A 8 -2.56 -45.87 -28.06
CA ALA A 8 -1.15 -45.49 -27.88
C ALA A 8 -0.90 -44.00 -28.15
N THR A 9 -1.54 -43.45 -29.17
CA THR A 9 -1.44 -42.00 -29.47
C THR A 9 -2.11 -41.14 -28.39
N SER A 10 -3.25 -41.56 -27.81
CA SER A 10 -3.89 -40.87 -26.71
C SER A 10 -3.04 -40.85 -25.42
N ASN A 11 -2.42 -42.01 -25.11
CA ASN A 11 -1.52 -42.12 -23.96
C ASN A 11 -0.23 -41.30 -24.13
N LEU A 12 0.35 -41.27 -25.33
CA LEU A 12 1.47 -40.41 -25.66
C LEU A 12 1.10 -38.91 -25.55
N PHE A 13 -0.07 -38.55 -26.07
CA PHE A 13 -0.56 -37.17 -25.98
C PHE A 13 -0.80 -36.73 -24.52
N ILE A 14 -1.42 -37.59 -23.71
CA ILE A 14 -1.63 -37.32 -22.26
C ILE A 14 -0.29 -37.21 -21.55
N SER A 15 0.66 -38.11 -21.81
CA SER A 15 1.99 -38.05 -21.21
C SER A 15 2.75 -36.76 -21.59
N LEU A 16 2.69 -36.37 -22.86
CA LEU A 16 3.33 -35.15 -23.34
C LEU A 16 2.71 -33.91 -22.72
N THR A 17 1.38 -33.84 -22.67
CA THR A 17 0.67 -32.68 -22.07
C THR A 17 0.93 -32.57 -20.56
N THR A 18 0.93 -33.68 -19.82
CA THR A 18 1.25 -33.67 -18.38
C THR A 18 2.69 -33.26 -18.12
N THR A 19 3.63 -33.69 -18.94
CA THR A 19 5.05 -33.30 -18.82
C THR A 19 5.25 -31.82 -19.10
N VAL A 20 4.62 -31.27 -20.13
CA VAL A 20 4.69 -29.86 -20.49
C VAL A 20 4.04 -29.00 -19.39
N LEU A 21 2.86 -29.38 -18.91
CA LEU A 21 2.18 -28.68 -17.81
C LEU A 21 3.00 -28.71 -16.52
N GLY A 22 3.59 -29.88 -16.19
CA GLY A 22 4.49 -30.03 -15.05
C GLY A 22 5.73 -29.14 -15.15
N ALA A 23 6.34 -29.04 -16.33
CA ALA A 23 7.48 -28.16 -16.57
C ALA A 23 7.09 -26.67 -16.40
N ILE A 24 5.97 -26.25 -16.99
CA ILE A 24 5.47 -24.86 -16.85
C ILE A 24 5.19 -24.53 -15.38
N PHE A 25 4.54 -25.43 -14.67
CA PHE A 25 4.23 -25.25 -13.24
C PHE A 25 5.51 -25.17 -12.39
N SER A 26 6.48 -26.03 -12.66
CA SER A 26 7.78 -26.02 -11.97
C SER A 26 8.56 -24.72 -12.22
N ILE A 27 8.57 -24.22 -13.44
CA ILE A 27 9.18 -22.93 -13.78
C ILE A 27 8.48 -21.78 -13.05
N HIS A 28 7.15 -21.81 -12.99
CA HIS A 28 6.37 -20.80 -12.28
C HIS A 28 6.66 -20.80 -10.77
N LEU A 29 6.68 -21.98 -10.15
CA LEU A 29 7.04 -22.12 -8.73
C LEU A 29 8.46 -21.64 -8.45
N TYR A 30 9.41 -21.99 -9.30
CA TYR A 30 10.80 -21.54 -9.15
C TYR A 30 10.94 -20.02 -9.25
N LYS A 31 10.29 -19.40 -10.24
CA LYS A 31 10.26 -17.95 -10.39
C LYS A 31 9.66 -17.25 -9.17
N ASN A 32 8.56 -17.79 -8.65
CA ASN A 32 7.91 -17.24 -7.45
C ASN A 32 8.81 -17.36 -6.21
N LYS A 33 9.48 -18.51 -6.04
CA LYS A 33 10.43 -18.71 -4.93
C LYS A 33 11.60 -17.74 -5.01
N LEU A 34 12.17 -17.56 -6.20
CA LEU A 34 13.28 -16.63 -6.43
C LEU A 34 12.83 -15.18 -6.18
N HIS A 35 11.67 -14.79 -6.70
CA HIS A 35 11.10 -13.45 -6.47
C HIS A 35 10.88 -13.17 -4.98
N ASN A 36 10.33 -14.13 -4.25
CA ASN A 36 10.10 -13.99 -2.80
C ASN A 36 11.42 -13.90 -2.01
N SER A 37 12.47 -14.59 -2.45
CA SER A 37 13.80 -14.48 -1.83
C SER A 37 14.39 -13.08 -2.00
N TYR A 38 14.37 -12.54 -3.22
CA TYR A 38 14.81 -11.16 -3.48
C TYR A 38 13.97 -10.12 -2.74
N LEU A 39 12.66 -10.31 -2.70
CA LEU A 39 11.77 -9.41 -1.98
C LEU A 39 12.05 -9.41 -0.48
N LYS A 40 12.30 -10.58 0.10
CA LYS A 40 12.66 -10.72 1.51
C LYS A 40 13.99 -10.05 1.81
N GLU A 41 15.00 -10.27 0.99
CA GLU A 41 16.30 -9.61 1.10
C GLU A 41 16.17 -8.08 1.04
N ALA A 42 15.47 -7.55 0.01
CA ALA A 42 15.22 -6.12 -0.11
C ALA A 42 14.49 -5.54 1.11
N TYR A 43 13.50 -6.26 1.61
CA TYR A 43 12.75 -5.85 2.78
C TYR A 43 13.61 -5.79 4.04
N GLU A 44 14.34 -6.87 4.35
CA GLU A 44 15.12 -7.00 5.60
C GLU A 44 16.35 -6.09 5.61
N THR A 45 17.04 -5.95 4.48
CA THR A 45 18.30 -5.22 4.41
C THR A 45 18.14 -3.72 4.17
N VAL A 46 17.06 -3.30 3.49
CA VAL A 46 16.95 -1.93 3.00
C VAL A 46 15.62 -1.26 3.37
N ILE A 47 14.49 -1.87 2.97
CA ILE A 47 13.19 -1.19 3.09
C ILE A 47 12.77 -1.04 4.55
N PHE A 48 12.83 -2.10 5.33
CA PHE A 48 12.45 -2.07 6.75
C PHE A 48 13.36 -1.16 7.59
N PRO A 49 14.69 -1.25 7.51
CA PRO A 49 15.56 -0.35 8.27
C PRO A 49 15.39 1.12 7.90
N SER A 50 15.27 1.42 6.58
CA SER A 50 15.01 2.78 6.10
C SER A 50 13.68 3.32 6.60
N PHE A 51 12.63 2.50 6.47
CA PHE A 51 11.30 2.87 6.92
C PHE A 51 11.24 3.10 8.42
N LYS A 52 11.80 2.19 9.23
CA LYS A 52 11.83 2.29 10.70
C LYS A 52 12.50 3.57 11.18
N ARG A 53 13.59 4.01 10.52
CA ARG A 53 14.27 5.27 10.84
C ARG A 53 13.44 6.49 10.44
N LEU A 54 12.72 6.42 9.32
CA LEU A 54 11.92 7.52 8.80
C LEU A 54 10.53 7.61 9.46
N GLU A 55 10.01 6.52 9.99
CA GLU A 55 8.64 6.42 10.50
C GLU A 55 8.26 7.52 11.51
N PRO A 56 9.10 7.92 12.49
CA PRO A 56 8.77 8.98 13.43
C PRO A 56 8.59 10.35 12.78
N TYR A 57 9.19 10.56 11.62
CA TYR A 57 9.27 11.85 10.92
C TYR A 57 8.41 11.91 9.66
N LEU A 58 7.63 10.84 9.37
CA LEU A 58 6.82 10.76 8.16
C LEU A 58 5.93 12.00 8.01
N TYR A 59 6.08 12.68 6.89
CA TYR A 59 5.33 13.90 6.53
C TYR A 59 5.49 15.06 7.53
N SER A 60 6.61 15.13 8.24
CA SER A 60 6.92 16.26 9.11
C SER A 60 6.83 17.58 8.33
N SER A 61 6.18 18.59 8.95
CA SER A 61 6.05 19.92 8.36
C SER A 61 7.36 20.72 8.40
N LYS A 62 8.25 20.38 9.34
CA LYS A 62 9.54 21.05 9.55
C LYS A 62 10.68 20.03 9.33
N ILE A 63 11.65 20.40 8.54
CA ILE A 63 12.87 19.64 8.36
C ILE A 63 13.91 20.19 9.34
N THR A 64 14.14 19.43 10.41
CA THR A 64 15.19 19.71 11.41
C THR A 64 16.53 19.20 10.89
N ASP A 65 17.64 19.64 11.48
CA ASP A 65 18.95 19.17 11.10
C ASP A 65 19.12 17.67 11.39
N GLU A 66 18.53 17.15 12.47
CA GLU A 66 18.46 15.73 12.79
C GLU A 66 17.74 14.94 11.69
N LEU A 67 16.57 15.43 11.26
CA LEU A 67 15.82 14.80 10.17
C LEU A 67 16.58 14.83 8.85
N ASN A 68 17.30 15.93 8.58
CA ASN A 68 18.13 16.08 7.41
C ASN A 68 19.26 15.03 7.40
N MET A 69 19.96 14.85 8.53
CA MET A 69 20.99 13.82 8.68
C MET A 69 20.42 12.40 8.52
N THR A 70 19.32 12.10 9.21
CA THR A 70 18.62 10.80 9.09
C THR A 70 18.22 10.51 7.65
N THR A 71 17.71 11.51 6.92
CA THR A 71 17.31 11.36 5.52
C THR A 71 18.53 11.09 4.63
N LYS A 72 19.66 11.76 4.88
CA LYS A 72 20.91 11.54 4.15
C LYS A 72 21.40 10.09 4.34
N GLU A 73 21.45 9.60 5.58
CA GLU A 73 21.82 8.21 5.88
C GLU A 73 20.90 7.19 5.18
N ILE A 74 19.58 7.46 5.13
CA ILE A 74 18.62 6.63 4.41
C ILE A 74 18.90 6.64 2.91
N CYS A 75 19.17 7.82 2.33
CA CYS A 75 19.50 7.92 0.91
C CYS A 75 20.81 7.20 0.57
N ASP A 76 21.80 7.25 1.45
CA ASP A 76 23.06 6.51 1.29
C ASP A 76 22.85 5.00 1.34
N LEU A 77 22.05 4.51 2.31
CA LEU A 77 21.68 3.10 2.42
C LEU A 77 20.94 2.62 1.17
N LEU A 78 19.97 3.39 0.69
CA LEU A 78 19.21 3.08 -0.51
C LEU A 78 20.07 3.13 -1.76
N SER A 79 21.02 4.07 -1.85
CA SER A 79 21.95 4.22 -3.00
C SER A 79 22.89 3.04 -3.10
N THR A 80 23.44 2.58 -1.98
CA THR A 80 24.35 1.42 -1.92
C THR A 80 23.64 0.15 -2.38
N ASN A 81 22.34 0.05 -2.16
CA ASN A 81 21.52 -1.13 -2.46
C ASN A 81 20.62 -0.96 -3.70
N ARG A 82 21.09 -0.19 -4.70
CA ARG A 82 20.30 0.14 -5.90
C ARG A 82 19.67 -1.06 -6.59
N MET A 83 20.37 -2.19 -6.64
CA MET A 83 19.95 -3.37 -7.40
C MET A 83 18.70 -4.06 -6.85
N ILE A 84 18.38 -3.85 -5.58
CA ILE A 84 17.25 -4.50 -4.89
C ILE A 84 16.08 -3.57 -4.56
N ILE A 85 16.18 -2.29 -4.94
CA ILE A 85 15.10 -1.31 -4.76
C ILE A 85 14.37 -1.03 -6.07
N SER A 86 13.12 -0.57 -5.97
CA SER A 86 12.34 -0.23 -7.17
C SER A 86 12.89 1.01 -7.89
N ASN A 87 12.66 1.08 -9.21
CA ASN A 87 13.07 2.23 -10.00
C ASN A 87 12.43 3.56 -9.51
N LYS A 88 11.21 3.49 -8.95
CA LYS A 88 10.53 4.67 -8.38
C LYS A 88 11.26 5.18 -7.14
N LEU A 89 11.62 4.25 -6.24
CA LEU A 89 12.37 4.60 -5.04
C LEU A 89 13.76 5.12 -5.40
N TRP A 90 14.43 4.48 -6.35
CA TRP A 90 15.72 4.95 -6.85
C TRP A 90 15.66 6.38 -7.40
N HIS A 91 14.65 6.70 -8.21
CA HIS A 91 14.51 8.03 -8.80
C HIS A 91 14.40 9.12 -7.73
N ILE A 92 13.60 8.91 -6.69
CA ILE A 92 13.48 9.90 -5.62
C ILE A 92 14.74 10.02 -4.77
N VAL A 93 15.44 8.91 -4.53
CA VAL A 93 16.76 8.92 -3.85
C VAL A 93 17.77 9.76 -4.63
N TYR A 94 17.80 9.61 -5.95
CA TYR A 94 18.66 10.43 -6.81
C TYR A 94 18.34 11.93 -6.68
N LEU A 95 17.07 12.31 -6.65
CA LEU A 95 16.66 13.71 -6.46
C LEU A 95 17.04 14.24 -5.06
N CYS A 96 16.87 13.43 -4.03
CA CYS A 96 17.29 13.78 -2.67
C CYS A 96 18.81 14.00 -2.59
N ASN A 97 19.59 13.11 -3.18
CA ASN A 97 21.06 13.25 -3.24
C ASN A 97 21.48 14.50 -4.01
N ALA A 98 20.77 14.85 -5.10
CA ALA A 98 21.03 16.09 -5.82
C ALA A 98 20.76 17.35 -4.95
N ASP A 99 19.76 17.31 -4.09
CA ASP A 99 19.51 18.38 -3.12
C ASP A 99 20.65 18.50 -2.10
N PHE A 100 21.10 17.37 -1.54
CA PHE A 100 22.22 17.36 -0.58
C PHE A 100 23.52 17.88 -1.20
N HIS A 101 23.80 17.53 -2.46
CA HIS A 101 24.97 18.05 -3.15
C HIS A 101 24.91 19.56 -3.43
N LYS A 102 23.70 20.11 -3.65
CA LYS A 102 23.52 21.53 -3.98
C LYS A 102 23.38 22.44 -2.76
N LYS A 103 22.70 21.96 -1.73
CA LYS A 103 22.22 22.82 -0.61
C LYS A 103 22.59 22.26 0.77
N ASP A 104 23.22 21.09 0.83
CA ASP A 104 23.43 20.29 2.06
C ASP A 104 22.13 20.07 2.87
N LYS A 105 21.00 20.22 2.22
CA LYS A 105 19.67 20.14 2.84
C LYS A 105 18.63 19.66 1.83
N ILE A 106 17.80 18.70 2.25
CA ILE A 106 16.71 18.18 1.41
C ILE A 106 15.59 19.21 1.23
N SER A 107 15.02 19.29 0.03
CA SER A 107 13.80 20.06 -0.20
C SER A 107 12.60 19.37 0.41
N LYS A 108 11.61 20.14 0.87
CA LYS A 108 10.39 19.62 1.47
C LYS A 108 9.61 18.71 0.50
N GLU A 109 9.59 19.05 -0.78
CA GLU A 109 8.91 18.28 -1.84
C GLU A 109 9.53 16.90 -2.02
N HIS A 110 10.86 16.83 -2.13
CA HIS A 110 11.56 15.56 -2.28
C HIS A 110 11.47 14.71 -1.01
N PHE A 111 11.50 15.33 0.17
CA PHE A 111 11.28 14.65 1.44
C PHE A 111 9.88 14.00 1.51
N ILE A 112 8.81 14.75 1.18
CA ILE A 112 7.43 14.21 1.15
C ILE A 112 7.30 13.07 0.13
N SER A 113 7.91 13.23 -1.03
CA SER A 113 7.92 12.20 -2.07
C SER A 113 8.66 10.93 -1.62
N LEU A 114 9.81 11.07 -0.95
CA LEU A 114 10.54 9.96 -0.34
C LEU A 114 9.69 9.24 0.71
N CYS A 115 9.06 9.98 1.64
CA CYS A 115 8.15 9.43 2.63
C CYS A 115 7.01 8.63 1.97
N SER A 116 6.41 9.17 0.91
CA SER A 116 5.30 8.53 0.21
C SER A 116 5.72 7.24 -0.46
N ILE A 117 6.79 7.25 -1.24
CA ILE A 117 7.26 6.09 -2.00
C ILE A 117 7.77 5.01 -1.05
N LEU A 118 8.59 5.35 -0.06
CA LEU A 118 9.11 4.39 0.91
C LEU A 118 7.97 3.77 1.74
N SER A 119 6.96 4.55 2.13
CA SER A 119 5.77 4.07 2.83
C SER A 119 4.96 3.07 1.99
N ILE A 120 4.82 3.32 0.68
CA ILE A 120 4.12 2.41 -0.25
C ILE A 120 4.92 1.12 -0.44
N GLU A 121 6.23 1.23 -0.66
CA GLU A 121 7.10 0.04 -0.85
C GLU A 121 7.14 -0.82 0.42
N TYR A 122 7.20 -0.22 1.61
CA TYR A 122 7.12 -0.93 2.88
C TYR A 122 5.81 -1.71 3.00
N ASP A 123 4.65 -1.06 2.83
CA ASP A 123 3.35 -1.71 2.97
C ASP A 123 3.13 -2.80 1.91
N LYS A 124 3.63 -2.57 0.69
CA LYS A 124 3.58 -3.55 -0.41
C LYS A 124 4.42 -4.78 -0.07
N SER A 125 5.66 -4.57 0.38
CA SER A 125 6.57 -5.66 0.77
C SER A 125 6.00 -6.47 1.94
N CYS A 126 5.43 -5.83 2.97
CA CYS A 126 4.75 -6.52 4.06
C CYS A 126 3.64 -7.44 3.53
N LYS A 127 2.76 -6.93 2.65
CA LYS A 127 1.67 -7.73 2.07
C LYS A 127 2.18 -8.92 1.25
N GLN A 128 3.20 -8.71 0.43
CA GLN A 128 3.77 -9.76 -0.41
C GLN A 128 4.48 -10.84 0.40
N LEU A 129 5.08 -10.48 1.54
CA LEU A 129 5.73 -11.41 2.47
C LEU A 129 4.77 -12.04 3.49
N GLY A 130 3.47 -11.73 3.43
CA GLY A 130 2.49 -12.21 4.40
C GLY A 130 2.64 -11.59 5.80
N LEU A 131 3.33 -10.46 5.90
CA LEU A 131 3.49 -9.71 7.14
C LEU A 131 2.33 -8.73 7.34
N ASN A 132 2.06 -8.37 8.60
CA ASN A 132 1.05 -7.37 8.90
C ASN A 132 1.48 -5.99 8.35
N SER A 133 0.73 -5.49 7.38
CA SER A 133 0.90 -4.11 6.91
C SER A 133 0.16 -3.14 7.84
N ARG A 134 0.58 -1.86 7.84
CA ARG A 134 -0.07 -0.83 8.63
C ARG A 134 -1.51 -0.61 8.16
N SER A 135 -2.48 -0.67 9.08
CA SER A 135 -3.88 -0.35 8.79
C SER A 135 -4.07 1.13 8.48
N LEU A 136 -5.16 1.47 7.79
CA LEU A 136 -5.50 2.87 7.52
C LEU A 136 -5.72 3.65 8.83
N SER A 137 -6.38 3.05 9.81
CA SER A 137 -6.61 3.64 11.13
C SER A 137 -5.30 3.96 11.85
N TYR A 138 -4.31 3.05 11.78
CA TYR A 138 -2.98 3.30 12.34
C TYR A 138 -2.30 4.50 11.68
N LYS A 139 -2.34 4.58 10.34
CA LYS A 139 -1.75 5.69 9.58
C LYS A 139 -2.39 7.03 9.89
N LEU A 140 -3.71 7.05 10.10
CA LEU A 140 -4.46 8.24 10.49
C LEU A 140 -4.06 8.71 11.90
N LEU A 141 -4.10 7.81 12.88
CA LEU A 141 -3.75 8.11 14.26
C LEU A 141 -2.31 8.63 14.40
N ARG A 142 -1.39 8.08 13.62
CA ARG A 142 0.03 8.45 13.64
C ARG A 142 0.38 9.59 12.66
N LYS A 143 -0.61 10.17 11.97
CA LYS A 143 -0.40 11.23 10.94
C LYS A 143 0.57 10.78 9.83
N GLN A 144 0.54 9.50 9.48
CA GLN A 144 1.40 8.86 8.49
C GLN A 144 0.74 8.76 7.10
N LEU A 145 -0.24 9.59 6.81
CA LEU A 145 -0.83 9.73 5.48
C LEU A 145 -0.21 10.92 4.75
N HIS A 146 -0.07 10.78 3.43
CA HIS A 146 0.28 11.90 2.56
C HIS A 146 -0.70 13.07 2.83
N PRO A 147 -0.22 14.32 2.94
CA PRO A 147 -1.05 15.47 3.29
C PRO A 147 -2.35 15.57 2.46
N ASP A 148 -2.25 15.42 1.13
CA ASP A 148 -3.41 15.51 0.24
C ASP A 148 -4.43 14.40 0.49
N LYS A 149 -3.95 13.17 0.78
CA LYS A 149 -4.85 12.03 1.08
C LYS A 149 -5.48 12.16 2.46
N ALA A 150 -4.76 12.73 3.43
CA ALA A 150 -5.31 13.01 4.75
C ALA A 150 -6.43 14.04 4.68
N THR A 151 -6.25 15.11 3.91
CA THR A 151 -7.27 16.15 3.68
C THR A 151 -8.50 15.56 2.98
N LEU A 152 -8.31 14.78 1.91
CA LEU A 152 -9.40 14.12 1.19
C LEU A 152 -10.19 13.15 2.09
N TYR A 153 -9.48 12.37 2.92
CA TYR A 153 -10.12 11.42 3.82
C TYR A 153 -10.91 12.12 4.93
N ASN A 154 -10.39 13.19 5.51
CA ASN A 154 -11.11 13.99 6.50
C ASN A 154 -12.38 14.62 5.89
N TYR A 155 -12.28 15.17 4.68
CA TYR A 155 -13.42 15.69 3.96
C TYR A 155 -14.49 14.60 3.69
N PHE A 156 -14.07 13.41 3.30
CA PHE A 156 -14.98 12.27 3.10
C PHE A 156 -15.66 11.86 4.42
N LEU A 157 -14.93 11.79 5.53
CA LEU A 157 -15.50 11.47 6.85
C LEU A 157 -16.51 12.52 7.30
N GLU A 158 -16.21 13.80 7.14
CA GLU A 158 -17.13 14.91 7.49
C GLU A 158 -18.40 14.84 6.64
N THR A 159 -18.26 14.62 5.32
CA THR A 159 -19.40 14.50 4.41
C THR A 159 -20.27 13.29 4.76
N PHE A 160 -19.64 12.15 5.09
CA PHE A 160 -20.35 10.93 5.48
C PHE A 160 -21.08 11.10 6.82
N ALA A 161 -20.44 11.72 7.81
CA ALA A 161 -21.05 12.00 9.10
C ALA A 161 -22.25 12.95 8.97
N THR A 162 -22.13 14.02 8.18
CA THR A 162 -23.24 14.95 7.92
C THR A 162 -24.40 14.27 7.18
N THR A 163 -24.12 13.38 6.23
CA THR A 163 -25.14 12.63 5.51
C THR A 163 -25.91 11.70 6.45
N ILE A 164 -25.23 10.96 7.34
CA ILE A 164 -25.88 10.13 8.36
C ILE A 164 -26.74 10.97 9.30
N TYR A 165 -26.22 12.11 9.75
CA TYR A 165 -26.97 13.01 10.63
C TYR A 165 -28.27 13.51 9.98
N LEU A 166 -28.22 13.92 8.70
CA LEU A 166 -29.40 14.34 7.94
C LEU A 166 -30.40 13.19 7.76
N LEU A 167 -29.93 11.98 7.48
CA LEU A 167 -30.80 10.79 7.40
C LEU A 167 -31.50 10.52 8.74
N CYS A 168 -30.78 10.57 9.86
CA CYS A 168 -31.37 10.40 11.20
C CYS A 168 -32.46 11.45 11.48
N ILE A 169 -32.21 12.72 11.14
CA ILE A 169 -33.23 13.76 11.29
C ILE A 169 -34.45 13.47 10.42
N GLY A 170 -34.22 13.05 9.15
CA GLY A 170 -35.31 12.67 8.24
C GLY A 170 -36.18 11.53 8.81
N PHE A 171 -35.56 10.49 9.35
CA PHE A 171 -36.28 9.39 10.02
C PHE A 171 -37.07 9.86 11.25
N ILE A 172 -36.50 10.71 12.08
CA ILE A 172 -37.17 11.28 13.25
C ILE A 172 -38.40 12.09 12.81
N MET A 173 -38.25 12.94 11.77
CA MET A 173 -39.36 13.73 11.24
C MET A 173 -40.50 12.86 10.70
N LEU A 174 -40.15 11.81 9.92
CA LEU A 174 -41.14 10.86 9.40
C LEU A 174 -41.86 10.13 10.53
N PHE A 175 -41.13 9.73 11.58
CA PHE A 175 -41.72 9.10 12.75
C PHE A 175 -42.76 10.02 13.43
N PHE A 176 -42.43 11.29 13.64
CA PHE A 176 -43.36 12.28 14.23
C PHE A 176 -44.57 12.54 13.33
N ILE A 177 -44.40 12.63 12.01
CA ILE A 177 -45.51 12.81 11.07
C ILE A 177 -46.46 11.62 11.15
N ASN A 178 -45.95 10.38 11.14
CA ASN A 178 -46.78 9.18 11.26
C ASN A 178 -47.49 9.12 12.63
N LEU A 179 -46.77 9.44 13.72
CA LEU A 179 -47.38 9.48 15.06
C LEU A 179 -48.53 10.51 15.13
N PHE A 180 -48.32 11.70 14.52
CA PHE A 180 -49.33 12.75 14.51
C PHE A 180 -50.55 12.36 13.66
N HIS A 181 -50.32 11.72 12.51
CA HIS A 181 -51.37 11.19 11.67
C HIS A 181 -52.23 10.14 12.45
N THR A 182 -51.60 9.20 13.13
CA THR A 182 -52.25 8.18 13.93
C THR A 182 -53.05 8.80 15.08
N LEU A 183 -52.52 9.85 15.72
CA LEU A 183 -53.25 10.59 16.79
C LEU A 183 -54.48 11.33 16.27
N ILE A 184 -54.43 11.92 15.08
CA ILE A 184 -55.55 12.59 14.44
C ILE A 184 -56.65 11.55 14.10
N GLU A 185 -56.26 10.39 13.56
CA GLU A 185 -57.22 9.31 13.28
C GLU A 185 -57.92 8.81 14.54
N LEU A 186 -57.16 8.69 15.64
CA LEU A 186 -57.74 8.29 16.95
C LEU A 186 -58.66 9.36 17.56
N LEU A 187 -58.38 10.64 17.29
CA LEU A 187 -59.20 11.74 17.83
C LEU A 187 -60.43 12.05 16.97
N ASN A 188 -60.48 11.60 15.72
CA ASN A 188 -61.62 11.79 14.82
C ASN A 188 -62.63 10.61 14.86
N ILE A 189 -62.45 9.67 15.79
CA ILE A 189 -63.42 8.66 16.14
C ILE A 189 -64.25 9.18 17.30
#